data_888f24b1917d82c4f57f9478c7261b95
#
_entry.id   888f24b1917d82c4f57f9478c7261b95
#
_cell.length_a   1.000
_cell.length_b   1.000
_cell.length_c   1.000
_cell.angle_alpha   90.00
_cell.angle_beta   90.00
_cell.angle_gamma   90.00
#
_symmetry.space_group_name_H-M   'P 1'
#
loop_
_entity.id
_entity.type
_entity.pdbx_description
1 polymer ?
#
loop_
_entity_poly.entity_id
_entity_poly.type
_entity_poly.pdbx_seq_one_letter_code
_entity_poly.pdbx_strand_id
1 'polypeptide(L)'
;MGLIDRFNRFTGEAVSYLYLVAVVVTAYEVVMRYLFNAPTTWAFELTIMVCAIAYLLSGGYVTQGQAHIRITSLSDRLPKGLRWSLELFGMLVGVFAIGVLAWAGFKPALFAIQIVERTGSAWDSPMPTVIKVLIVVGSAMIVLQLLVQIVRHLRTR
;
A
#
# COMPACT_ATOMS: atom_id res chain seq x y z
N MET A 1 -11.86 15.50 11.38
CA MET A 1 -11.29 14.55 10.40
C MET A 1 -11.43 15.18 9.02
N GLY A 2 -10.32 15.27 8.26
CA GLY A 2 -10.35 15.81 6.90
C GLY A 2 -10.95 14.80 5.90
N LEU A 3 -11.29 15.27 4.70
CA LEU A 3 -11.83 14.44 3.63
C LEU A 3 -10.86 13.27 3.28
N ILE A 4 -9.56 13.57 3.24
CA ILE A 4 -8.48 12.60 2.97
C ILE A 4 -8.44 11.49 4.04
N ASP A 5 -8.61 11.85 5.32
CA ASP A 5 -8.65 10.87 6.42
C ASP A 5 -9.84 9.91 6.27
N ARG A 6 -11.01 10.43 5.92
CA ARG A 6 -12.22 9.60 5.72
C ARG A 6 -12.06 8.65 4.55
N PHE A 7 -11.48 9.14 3.45
CA PHE A 7 -11.21 8.34 2.26
C PHE A 7 -10.21 7.21 2.57
N ASN A 8 -9.07 7.53 3.19
CA ASN A 8 -8.06 6.52 3.55
C ASN A 8 -8.60 5.48 4.54
N ARG A 9 -9.41 5.90 5.52
CA ARG A 9 -10.06 4.99 6.46
C ARG A 9 -11.03 4.04 5.75
N PHE A 10 -11.92 4.58 4.91
CA PHE A 10 -12.87 3.78 4.14
C PHE A 10 -12.14 2.77 3.23
N THR A 11 -11.10 3.22 2.52
CA THR A 11 -10.29 2.35 1.66
C THR A 11 -9.62 1.25 2.49
N GLY A 12 -9.00 1.59 3.63
CA GLY A 12 -8.34 0.62 4.52
C GLY A 12 -9.30 -0.43 5.07
N GLU A 13 -10.49 -0.01 5.52
CA GLU A 13 -11.53 -0.92 6.00
C GLU A 13 -12.04 -1.82 4.86
N ALA A 14 -12.29 -1.28 3.68
CA ALA A 14 -12.75 -2.03 2.52
C ALA A 14 -11.73 -3.07 2.05
N VAL A 15 -10.45 -2.69 1.93
CA VAL A 15 -9.41 -3.62 1.47
C VAL A 15 -9.03 -4.68 2.49
N SER A 16 -9.36 -4.50 3.78
CA SER A 16 -9.12 -5.53 4.80
C SER A 16 -9.87 -6.84 4.50
N TYR A 17 -11.04 -6.76 3.87
CA TYR A 17 -11.79 -7.95 3.45
C TYR A 17 -11.10 -8.73 2.33
N LEU A 18 -10.22 -8.08 1.56
CA LEU A 18 -9.45 -8.77 0.50
C LEU A 18 -8.48 -9.79 1.08
N TYR A 19 -7.97 -9.58 2.30
CA TYR A 19 -7.15 -10.60 2.95
C TYR A 19 -7.94 -11.89 3.24
N LEU A 20 -9.23 -11.76 3.61
CA LEU A 20 -10.08 -12.93 3.78
C LEU A 20 -10.27 -13.67 2.46
N VAL A 21 -10.49 -12.93 1.36
CA VAL A 21 -10.57 -13.52 0.02
C VAL A 21 -9.28 -14.25 -0.34
N ALA A 22 -8.12 -13.64 -0.09
CA ALA A 22 -6.83 -14.28 -0.35
C ALA A 22 -6.65 -15.58 0.44
N VAL A 23 -7.06 -15.59 1.72
CA VAL A 23 -7.01 -16.80 2.56
C VAL A 23 -7.91 -17.90 2.01
N VAL A 24 -9.15 -17.58 1.63
CA VAL A 24 -10.10 -18.54 1.06
C VAL A 24 -9.58 -19.12 -0.26
N VAL A 25 -9.08 -18.27 -1.15
CA VAL A 25 -8.52 -18.71 -2.44
C VAL A 25 -7.30 -19.61 -2.24
N THR A 26 -6.41 -19.23 -1.31
CA THR A 26 -5.23 -20.04 -0.99
C THR A 26 -5.62 -21.37 -0.39
N ALA A 27 -6.58 -21.40 0.55
CA ALA A 27 -7.08 -22.63 1.13
C ALA A 27 -7.72 -23.55 0.07
N TYR A 28 -8.51 -22.99 -0.83
CA TYR A 28 -9.07 -23.71 -1.97
C TYR A 28 -7.97 -24.34 -2.84
N GLU A 29 -6.94 -23.57 -3.21
CA GLU A 29 -5.83 -24.07 -4.01
C GLU A 29 -5.10 -25.22 -3.32
N VAL A 30 -4.86 -25.12 -1.99
CA VAL A 30 -4.22 -26.16 -1.21
C VAL A 30 -5.04 -27.46 -1.25
N VAL A 31 -6.35 -27.37 -1.06
CA VAL A 31 -7.27 -28.50 -1.12
C VAL A 31 -7.25 -29.14 -2.52
N MET A 32 -7.38 -28.33 -3.58
CA MET A 32 -7.35 -28.83 -4.95
C MET A 32 -6.03 -29.50 -5.30
N ARG A 33 -4.93 -28.93 -4.87
CA ARG A 33 -3.58 -29.43 -5.17
C ARG A 33 -3.25 -30.74 -4.45
N TYR A 34 -3.56 -30.80 -3.14
CA TYR A 34 -3.09 -31.94 -2.31
C TYR A 34 -4.14 -33.04 -2.12
N LEU A 35 -5.44 -32.72 -2.11
CA LEU A 35 -6.48 -33.73 -1.95
C LEU A 35 -6.97 -34.27 -3.29
N PHE A 36 -7.11 -33.38 -4.28
CA PHE A 36 -7.65 -33.77 -5.60
C PHE A 36 -6.57 -33.94 -6.67
N ASN A 37 -5.30 -33.63 -6.35
CA ASN A 37 -4.18 -33.65 -7.29
C ASN A 37 -4.45 -32.86 -8.59
N ALA A 38 -5.24 -31.78 -8.49
CA ALA A 38 -5.72 -30.91 -9.56
C ALA A 38 -5.36 -29.44 -9.28
N PRO A 39 -4.06 -29.07 -9.40
CA PRO A 39 -3.64 -27.68 -9.14
C PRO A 39 -4.30 -26.71 -10.10
N THR A 40 -4.74 -25.55 -9.59
CA THR A 40 -5.36 -24.52 -10.41
C THR A 40 -4.32 -23.59 -11.03
N THR A 41 -4.57 -23.07 -12.21
CA THR A 41 -3.66 -22.14 -12.90
C THR A 41 -3.83 -20.70 -12.47
N TRP A 42 -4.98 -20.35 -11.88
CA TRP A 42 -5.39 -18.97 -11.58
C TRP A 42 -5.26 -18.56 -10.12
N ALA A 43 -5.35 -19.48 -9.18
CA ALA A 43 -5.44 -19.15 -7.75
C ALA A 43 -4.19 -18.43 -7.22
N PHE A 44 -3.01 -18.82 -7.69
CA PHE A 44 -1.74 -18.21 -7.29
C PHE A 44 -1.67 -16.74 -7.73
N GLU A 45 -1.97 -16.46 -9.00
CA GLU A 45 -1.94 -15.08 -9.53
C GLU A 45 -3.03 -14.22 -8.91
N LEU A 46 -4.23 -14.77 -8.73
CA LEU A 46 -5.34 -14.06 -8.08
C LEU A 46 -4.97 -13.69 -6.65
N THR A 47 -4.37 -14.62 -5.89
CA THR A 47 -3.93 -14.35 -4.51
C THR A 47 -2.91 -13.21 -4.46
N ILE A 48 -1.89 -13.24 -5.34
CA ILE A 48 -0.89 -12.16 -5.42
C ILE A 48 -1.56 -10.84 -5.76
N MET A 49 -2.45 -10.81 -6.74
CA MET A 49 -3.14 -9.60 -7.18
C MET A 49 -4.00 -9.02 -6.05
N VAL A 50 -4.78 -9.83 -5.36
CA VAL A 50 -5.62 -9.43 -4.23
C VAL A 50 -4.78 -8.91 -3.08
N CYS A 51 -3.69 -9.59 -2.72
CA CYS A 51 -2.75 -9.13 -1.70
C CYS A 51 -2.08 -7.81 -2.09
N ALA A 52 -1.66 -7.65 -3.35
CA ALA A 52 -1.05 -6.41 -3.83
C ALA A 52 -2.03 -5.22 -3.73
N ILE A 53 -3.30 -5.42 -4.12
CA ILE A 53 -4.35 -4.42 -3.93
C ILE A 53 -4.48 -4.05 -2.46
N ALA A 54 -4.58 -5.05 -1.58
CA ALA A 54 -4.75 -4.83 -0.15
C ALA A 54 -3.56 -4.07 0.46
N TYR A 55 -2.33 -4.49 0.20
CA TYR A 55 -1.12 -3.85 0.74
C TYR A 55 -0.92 -2.42 0.22
N LEU A 56 -1.04 -2.21 -1.08
CA LEU A 56 -0.74 -0.91 -1.68
C LEU A 56 -1.80 0.14 -1.34
N LEU A 57 -3.07 -0.23 -1.29
CA LEU A 57 -4.15 0.69 -0.93
C LEU A 57 -4.27 0.92 0.58
N SER A 58 -3.86 -0.03 1.43
CA SER A 58 -3.86 0.17 2.88
C SER A 58 -2.79 1.16 3.36
N GLY A 59 -1.77 1.46 2.53
CA GLY A 59 -0.66 2.33 2.89
C GLY A 59 -1.09 3.71 3.41
N GLY A 60 -2.09 4.34 2.78
CA GLY A 60 -2.66 5.61 3.23
C GLY A 60 -3.33 5.51 4.61
N TYR A 61 -4.06 4.43 4.87
CA TYR A 61 -4.71 4.17 6.15
C TYR A 61 -3.70 3.93 7.28
N VAL A 62 -2.69 3.11 7.02
CA VAL A 62 -1.60 2.84 7.98
C VAL A 62 -0.84 4.13 8.31
N THR A 63 -0.58 4.97 7.31
CA THR A 63 0.05 6.29 7.49
C THR A 63 -0.84 7.20 8.34
N GLN A 64 -2.15 7.22 8.11
CA GLN A 64 -3.10 8.00 8.91
C GLN A 64 -3.09 7.62 10.39
N GLY A 65 -3.08 6.33 10.69
CA GLY A 65 -3.07 5.81 12.06
C GLY A 65 -1.74 6.03 12.80
N GLN A 66 -0.73 6.63 12.16
CA GLN A 66 0.65 6.71 12.66
C GLN A 66 1.20 5.34 13.08
N ALA A 67 0.65 4.28 12.50
CA ALA A 67 0.99 2.89 12.82
C ALA A 67 2.33 2.44 12.20
N HIS A 68 3.05 3.35 11.51
CA HIS A 68 4.43 3.07 11.12
C HIS A 68 5.27 2.86 12.38
N ILE A 69 6.11 1.84 12.35
CA ILE A 69 7.02 1.51 13.46
C ILE A 69 7.85 2.76 13.81
N ARG A 70 7.54 3.37 14.95
CA ARG A 70 8.32 4.46 15.52
C ARG A 70 9.24 3.87 16.58
N ILE A 71 10.48 4.26 16.57
CA ILE A 71 11.39 3.97 17.67
C ILE A 71 11.03 4.92 18.82
N THR A 72 9.93 4.60 19.54
CA THR A 72 9.42 5.42 20.66
C THR A 72 10.42 5.49 21.80
N SER A 73 11.18 4.41 22.02
CA SER A 73 12.17 4.33 23.11
C SER A 73 13.25 5.41 23.06
N LEU A 74 13.58 5.91 21.87
CA LEU A 74 14.53 7.02 21.71
C LEU A 74 13.82 8.37 21.76
N SER A 75 12.67 8.48 21.10
CA SER A 75 11.93 9.74 21.00
C SER A 75 11.37 10.21 22.35
N ASP A 76 11.01 9.28 23.24
CA ASP A 76 10.46 9.62 24.57
C ASP A 76 11.50 10.18 25.55
N ARG A 77 12.80 9.98 25.27
CA ARG A 77 13.92 10.52 26.05
C ARG A 77 14.41 11.88 25.57
N LEU A 78 13.91 12.36 24.44
CA LEU A 78 14.36 13.60 23.81
C LEU A 78 13.56 14.82 24.31
N PRO A 79 14.21 16.00 24.42
CA PRO A 79 13.51 17.25 24.72
C PRO A 79 12.47 17.54 23.62
N LYS A 80 11.34 18.15 24.00
CA LYS A 80 10.16 18.37 23.13
C LYS A 80 10.52 19.02 21.78
N GLY A 81 11.45 19.97 21.76
CA GLY A 81 11.87 20.63 20.53
C GLY A 81 12.59 19.69 19.56
N LEU A 82 13.51 18.87 20.06
CA LEU A 82 14.26 17.93 19.23
C LEU A 82 13.35 16.80 18.69
N ARG A 83 12.42 16.32 19.53
CA ARG A 83 11.40 15.36 19.12
C ARG A 83 10.54 15.90 17.97
N TRP A 84 10.07 17.15 18.10
CA TRP A 84 9.28 17.81 17.07
C TRP A 84 10.03 17.90 15.73
N SER A 85 11.31 18.31 15.78
CA SER A 85 12.16 18.42 14.59
C SER A 85 12.42 17.07 13.92
N LEU A 86 12.67 16.02 14.71
CA LEU A 86 12.88 14.67 14.20
C LEU A 86 11.61 14.09 13.55
N GLU A 87 10.44 14.32 14.14
CA GLU A 87 9.16 13.92 13.57
C GLU A 87 8.91 14.61 12.23
N LEU A 88 9.16 15.92 12.15
CA LEU A 88 9.04 16.67 10.90
C LEU A 88 10.02 16.17 9.84
N PHE A 89 11.28 15.97 10.22
CA PHE A 89 12.30 15.44 9.31
C PHE A 89 11.91 14.06 8.77
N GLY A 90 11.43 13.16 9.63
CA GLY A 90 10.95 11.84 9.20
C GLY A 90 9.80 11.90 8.19
N MET A 91 8.83 12.81 8.41
CA MET A 91 7.74 13.03 7.46
C MET A 91 8.25 13.58 6.11
N LEU A 92 9.20 14.51 6.11
CA LEU A 92 9.80 15.06 4.88
C LEU A 92 10.56 14.01 4.10
N VAL A 93 11.38 13.19 4.77
CA VAL A 93 12.07 12.06 4.15
C VAL A 93 11.07 11.06 3.57
N GLY A 94 9.98 10.78 4.30
CA GLY A 94 8.90 9.93 3.81
C GLY A 94 8.25 10.46 2.54
N VAL A 95 7.90 11.75 2.50
CA VAL A 95 7.35 12.40 1.29
C VAL A 95 8.33 12.31 0.12
N PHE A 96 9.62 12.57 0.37
CA PHE A 96 10.63 12.48 -0.67
C PHE A 96 10.77 11.05 -1.21
N ALA A 97 10.94 10.07 -0.34
CA ALA A 97 11.15 8.68 -0.73
C ALA A 97 9.94 8.10 -1.50
N ILE A 98 8.72 8.29 -0.97
CA ILE A 98 7.50 7.81 -1.61
C ILE A 98 7.18 8.63 -2.88
N GLY A 99 7.50 9.93 -2.89
CA GLY A 99 7.37 10.77 -4.07
C GLY A 99 8.27 10.31 -5.22
N VAL A 100 9.52 9.96 -4.93
CA VAL A 100 10.44 9.38 -5.92
C VAL A 100 9.91 8.03 -6.43
N LEU A 101 9.36 7.19 -5.55
CA LEU A 101 8.76 5.91 -5.95
C LEU A 101 7.55 6.13 -6.89
N ALA A 102 6.67 7.07 -6.57
CA ALA A 102 5.53 7.42 -7.40
C ALA A 102 5.97 7.94 -8.78
N TRP A 103 6.98 8.81 -8.80
CA TRP A 103 7.53 9.36 -10.05
C TRP A 103 8.21 8.30 -10.91
N ALA A 104 9.04 7.44 -10.30
CA ALA A 104 9.71 6.35 -11.01
C ALA A 104 8.73 5.30 -11.54
N GLY A 105 7.65 5.02 -10.79
CA GLY A 105 6.59 4.08 -11.18
C GLY A 105 5.65 4.62 -12.26
N PHE A 106 5.57 5.94 -12.47
CA PHE A 106 4.57 6.56 -13.33
C PHE A 106 4.68 6.15 -14.80
N LYS A 107 5.89 6.24 -15.39
CA LYS A 107 6.10 5.82 -16.80
C LYS A 107 5.84 4.33 -17.03
N PRO A 108 6.39 3.41 -16.20
CA PRO A 108 6.07 1.98 -16.29
C PRO A 108 4.58 1.68 -16.16
N ALA A 109 3.86 2.39 -15.28
CA ALA A 109 2.42 2.22 -15.12
C ALA A 109 1.64 2.64 -16.37
N LEU A 110 1.96 3.81 -16.94
CA LEU A 110 1.34 4.28 -18.18
C LEU A 110 1.58 3.31 -19.35
N PHE A 111 2.81 2.84 -19.50
CA PHE A 111 3.14 1.88 -20.54
C PHE A 111 2.39 0.56 -20.36
N ALA A 112 2.33 0.04 -19.13
CA ALA A 112 1.61 -1.18 -18.81
C ALA A 112 0.10 -1.08 -19.13
N ILE A 113 -0.51 0.10 -18.90
CA ILE A 113 -1.92 0.34 -19.26
C ILE A 113 -2.10 0.32 -20.79
N GLN A 114 -1.18 0.94 -21.55
CA GLN A 114 -1.31 1.05 -23.00
C GLN A 114 -1.26 -0.32 -23.69
N ILE A 115 -0.40 -1.23 -23.25
CA ILE A 115 -0.23 -2.56 -23.82
C ILE A 115 -1.07 -3.63 -23.13
N VAL A 116 -1.73 -3.30 -21.98
CA VAL A 116 -2.39 -4.24 -21.07
C VAL A 116 -1.44 -5.41 -20.77
N GLU A 117 -0.31 -5.06 -20.10
CA GLU A 117 0.75 -6.02 -19.80
C GLU A 117 0.20 -7.21 -19.00
N ARG A 118 0.48 -8.43 -19.46
CA ARG A 118 0.00 -9.68 -18.90
C ARG A 118 1.14 -10.55 -18.40
N THR A 119 0.81 -11.55 -17.59
CA THR A 119 1.81 -12.43 -16.97
C THR A 119 2.49 -13.39 -17.93
N GLY A 120 1.85 -13.70 -19.08
CA GLY A 120 2.31 -14.75 -20.01
C GLY A 120 2.20 -16.17 -19.44
N SER A 121 1.51 -16.34 -18.31
CA SER A 121 1.25 -17.63 -17.67
C SER A 121 0.05 -18.34 -18.29
N ALA A 122 -0.31 -19.54 -17.79
CA ALA A 122 -1.46 -20.29 -18.25
C ALA A 122 -2.81 -19.56 -18.04
N TRP A 123 -2.91 -18.68 -17.03
CA TRP A 123 -4.10 -17.82 -16.81
C TRP A 123 -4.00 -16.47 -17.50
N ASP A 124 -2.79 -16.04 -17.82
CA ASP A 124 -2.49 -14.79 -18.54
C ASP A 124 -3.23 -13.56 -17.99
N SER A 125 -3.15 -13.37 -16.68
CA SER A 125 -3.82 -12.27 -15.98
C SER A 125 -3.13 -10.92 -16.21
N PRO A 126 -3.86 -9.78 -16.11
CA PRO A 126 -3.28 -8.43 -16.18
C PRO A 126 -2.59 -8.01 -14.88
N MET A 127 -2.11 -8.97 -14.06
CA MET A 127 -1.51 -8.72 -12.76
C MET A 127 -0.37 -7.68 -12.80
N PRO A 128 0.59 -7.70 -13.78
CA PRO A 128 1.66 -6.71 -13.81
C PRO A 128 1.15 -5.29 -14.01
N THR A 129 0.16 -5.12 -14.89
CA THR A 129 -0.50 -3.82 -15.11
C THR A 129 -1.16 -3.32 -13.82
N VAL A 130 -1.93 -4.17 -13.15
CA VAL A 130 -2.63 -3.82 -11.91
C VAL A 130 -1.62 -3.39 -10.83
N ILE A 131 -0.56 -4.15 -10.63
CA ILE A 131 0.45 -3.84 -9.60
C ILE A 131 1.16 -2.51 -9.89
N LYS A 132 1.59 -2.27 -11.14
CA LYS A 132 2.27 -1.02 -11.51
C LYS A 132 1.39 0.20 -11.29
N VAL A 133 0.11 0.12 -11.65
CA VAL A 133 -0.86 1.20 -11.41
C VAL A 133 -1.07 1.43 -9.91
N LEU A 134 -1.23 0.35 -9.14
CA LEU A 134 -1.46 0.43 -7.70
C LEU A 134 -0.25 1.00 -6.94
N ILE A 135 0.97 0.75 -7.39
CA ILE A 135 2.17 1.38 -6.81
C ILE A 135 2.06 2.90 -6.91
N VAL A 136 1.66 3.43 -8.06
CA VAL A 136 1.52 4.88 -8.25
C VAL A 136 0.37 5.43 -7.41
N VAL A 137 -0.80 4.79 -7.45
CA VAL A 137 -1.99 5.22 -6.69
C VAL A 137 -1.75 5.15 -5.19
N GLY A 138 -1.24 4.03 -4.69
CA GLY A 138 -0.94 3.85 -3.26
C GLY A 138 0.13 4.83 -2.77
N SER A 139 1.18 5.05 -3.56
CA SER A 139 2.21 6.06 -3.25
C SER A 139 1.61 7.47 -3.20
N ALA A 140 0.74 7.84 -4.13
CA ALA A 140 0.07 9.14 -4.11
C ALA A 140 -0.82 9.30 -2.86
N MET A 141 -1.55 8.26 -2.45
CA MET A 141 -2.35 8.28 -1.22
C MET A 141 -1.48 8.49 0.03
N ILE A 142 -0.33 7.82 0.12
CA ILE A 142 0.62 7.97 1.23
C ILE A 142 1.19 9.39 1.25
N VAL A 143 1.64 9.91 0.11
CA VAL A 143 2.18 11.29 0.02
C VAL A 143 1.13 12.32 0.46
N LEU A 144 -0.10 12.22 -0.03
CA LEU A 144 -1.19 13.11 0.37
C LEU A 144 -1.44 13.06 1.87
N GLN A 145 -1.43 11.87 2.47
CA GLN A 145 -1.62 11.70 3.90
C GLN A 145 -0.46 12.29 4.71
N LEU A 146 0.78 12.09 4.27
CA LEU A 146 1.96 12.68 4.91
C LEU A 146 1.92 14.22 4.84
N LEU A 147 1.53 14.80 3.72
CA LEU A 147 1.37 16.26 3.59
C LEU A 147 0.32 16.80 4.56
N VAL A 148 -0.81 16.12 4.72
CA VAL A 148 -1.83 16.49 5.73
C VAL A 148 -1.24 16.42 7.14
N GLN A 149 -0.46 15.40 7.45
CA GLN A 149 0.19 15.27 8.77
C GLN A 149 1.21 16.38 9.00
N ILE A 150 2.03 16.74 8.01
CA ILE A 150 2.98 17.86 8.09
C ILE A 150 2.24 19.17 8.40
N VAL A 151 1.18 19.47 7.67
CA VAL A 151 0.39 20.70 7.91
C VAL A 151 -0.19 20.71 9.33
N ARG A 152 -0.70 19.59 9.82
CA ARG A 152 -1.20 19.48 11.21
C ARG A 152 -0.08 19.67 12.23
N HIS A 153 1.08 19.05 12.00
CA HIS A 153 2.23 19.12 12.88
C HIS A 153 2.78 20.54 13.01
N LEU A 154 2.79 21.29 11.90
CA LEU A 154 3.19 22.70 11.89
C LEU A 154 2.18 23.63 12.61
N ARG A 155 0.89 23.29 12.60
CA ARG A 155 -0.14 24.07 13.30
C ARG A 155 -0.19 23.84 14.80
N THR A 156 0.41 22.77 15.30
CA THR A 156 0.45 22.43 16.74
C THR A 156 1.67 22.96 17.46
N ARG A 157 2.50 23.77 16.81
CA ARG A 157 3.61 24.51 17.42
C ARG A 157 3.11 25.80 18.06
#